data_cbb12856758eb87c667e6154735c49aa
#
_entry.id   cbb12856758eb87c667e6154735c49aa
#
_cell.length_a   1.000
_cell.length_b   1.000
_cell.length_c   1.000
_cell.angle_alpha   90.00
_cell.angle_beta   90.00
_cell.angle_gamma   90.00
#
_symmetry.space_group_name_H-M   'P 1'
#
loop_
_entity.id
_entity.type
_entity.pdbx_description
1 polymer ?
#
loop_
_entity_poly.entity_id
_entity_poly.type
_entity_poly.pdbx_seq_one_letter_code
_entity_poly.pdbx_strand_id
1 'polypeptide(L)'
;MAENMVWDPLRRKNVPLTPEERVRQWFITVLKDRMQVPLHMMMSEVGMKFGEGALKKEFRADIVVYDRRPGPMMIVECKRPDVELTKEVLEQALRYDMVLDVKYLPLTNGNRTIFCERLEDGNISFLK
;
A
#
# COMPACT_ATOMS: atom_id res chain seq x y z
N MET A 1 -31.22 -0.48 2.63
CA MET A 1 -30.49 -1.62 2.09
C MET A 1 -29.21 -1.81 2.86
N ALA A 2 -28.93 -3.05 3.21
CA ALA A 2 -27.64 -3.34 3.84
C ALA A 2 -26.52 -3.13 2.81
N GLU A 3 -25.49 -2.42 3.20
CA GLU A 3 -24.31 -2.30 2.37
C GLU A 3 -23.60 -3.66 2.25
N ASN A 4 -23.02 -3.91 1.09
CA ASN A 4 -22.19 -5.09 0.94
C ASN A 4 -20.95 -4.95 1.84
N MET A 5 -20.69 -5.97 2.61
CA MET A 5 -19.56 -6.02 3.53
C MET A 5 -18.62 -7.13 3.11
N VAL A 6 -17.35 -6.99 3.45
CA VAL A 6 -16.35 -8.02 3.23
C VAL A 6 -15.55 -8.18 4.51
N TRP A 7 -15.17 -9.43 4.80
CA TRP A 7 -14.28 -9.71 5.92
C TRP A 7 -12.85 -9.31 5.57
N ASP A 8 -12.28 -8.43 6.39
CA ASP A 8 -10.87 -8.04 6.24
C ASP A 8 -10.01 -8.88 7.18
N PRO A 9 -9.16 -9.78 6.64
CA PRO A 9 -8.34 -10.63 7.49
C PRO A 9 -7.28 -9.87 8.29
N LEU A 10 -6.93 -8.66 7.87
CA LEU A 10 -5.91 -7.85 8.56
C LEU A 10 -6.51 -7.04 9.69
N ARG A 11 -7.66 -6.40 9.47
CA ARG A 11 -8.38 -5.66 10.52
C ARG A 11 -9.26 -6.57 11.37
N ARG A 12 -9.49 -7.79 10.89
CA ARG A 12 -10.27 -8.84 11.57
C ARG A 12 -11.68 -8.36 11.92
N LYS A 13 -12.33 -7.78 10.92
CA LYS A 13 -13.71 -7.30 11.02
C LYS A 13 -14.32 -7.18 9.63
N ASN A 14 -15.64 -7.09 9.58
CA ASN A 14 -16.32 -6.78 8.34
C ASN A 14 -16.19 -5.29 8.05
N VAL A 15 -15.90 -4.95 6.81
CA VAL A 15 -15.75 -3.56 6.36
C VAL A 15 -16.60 -3.36 5.11
N PRO A 16 -17.05 -2.11 4.84
CA PRO A 16 -17.79 -1.82 3.62
C PRO A 16 -16.98 -2.15 2.37
N LEU A 17 -17.61 -2.83 1.43
CA LEU A 17 -16.96 -3.24 0.17
C LEU A 17 -17.07 -2.11 -0.85
N THR A 18 -16.28 -1.05 -0.66
CA THR A 18 -16.15 0.04 -1.61
C THR A 18 -15.28 -0.39 -2.79
N PRO A 19 -15.29 0.35 -3.92
CA PRO A 19 -14.40 0.04 -5.03
C PRO A 19 -12.92 0.01 -4.64
N GLU A 20 -12.49 0.91 -3.78
CA GLU A 20 -11.11 0.91 -3.29
C GLU A 20 -10.84 -0.29 -2.39
N GLU A 21 -11.81 -0.66 -1.52
CA GLU A 21 -11.66 -1.82 -0.64
C GLU A 21 -11.57 -3.12 -1.44
N ARG A 22 -12.26 -3.21 -2.59
CA ARG A 22 -12.12 -4.37 -3.50
C ARG A 22 -10.67 -4.52 -3.95
N VAL A 23 -10.04 -3.42 -4.33
CA VAL A 23 -8.65 -3.43 -4.79
C VAL A 23 -7.74 -3.85 -3.64
N ARG A 24 -7.96 -3.31 -2.45
CA ARG A 24 -7.15 -3.67 -1.27
C ARG A 24 -7.28 -5.15 -0.95
N GLN A 25 -8.50 -5.68 -0.88
CA GLN A 25 -8.71 -7.09 -0.56
C GLN A 25 -8.11 -8.01 -1.61
N TRP A 26 -8.25 -7.64 -2.89
CA TRP A 26 -7.62 -8.39 -3.96
C TRP A 26 -6.09 -8.39 -3.82
N PHE A 27 -5.49 -7.25 -3.50
CA PHE A 27 -4.03 -7.18 -3.38
C PHE A 27 -3.52 -7.94 -2.15
N ILE A 28 -4.31 -8.00 -1.08
CA ILE A 28 -3.98 -8.86 0.07
C ILE A 28 -3.87 -10.31 -0.38
N THR A 29 -4.79 -10.79 -1.23
CA THR A 29 -4.71 -12.15 -1.75
C THR A 29 -3.51 -12.34 -2.67
N VAL A 30 -3.14 -11.33 -3.46
CA VAL A 30 -1.94 -11.38 -4.30
C VAL A 30 -0.69 -11.55 -3.43
N LEU A 31 -0.57 -10.74 -2.38
CA LEU A 31 0.56 -10.83 -1.47
C LEU A 31 0.62 -12.19 -0.78
N LYS A 32 -0.51 -12.67 -0.29
CA LYS A 32 -0.59 -13.93 0.43
C LYS A 32 -0.34 -15.13 -0.47
N ASP A 33 -1.04 -15.20 -1.60
CA ASP A 33 -1.08 -16.42 -2.41
C ASP A 33 0.01 -16.47 -3.47
N ARG A 34 0.34 -15.33 -4.09
CA ARG A 34 1.35 -15.28 -5.15
C ARG A 34 2.73 -14.94 -4.64
N MET A 35 2.81 -14.03 -3.68
CA MET A 35 4.08 -13.58 -3.14
C MET A 35 4.44 -14.27 -1.81
N GLN A 36 3.53 -15.09 -1.30
CA GLN A 36 3.73 -15.90 -0.10
C GLN A 36 4.06 -15.08 1.14
N VAL A 37 3.46 -13.89 1.24
CA VAL A 37 3.60 -13.05 2.43
C VAL A 37 2.61 -13.51 3.48
N PRO A 38 3.05 -13.92 4.67
CA PRO A 38 2.12 -14.34 5.74
C PRO A 38 1.25 -13.18 6.19
N LEU A 39 0.00 -13.48 6.52
CA LEU A 39 -0.94 -12.46 6.97
C LEU A 39 -0.43 -11.69 8.19
N HIS A 40 0.28 -12.36 9.09
CA HIS A 40 0.79 -11.70 10.30
C HIS A 40 1.89 -10.67 10.02
N MET A 41 2.44 -10.65 8.81
CA MET A 41 3.41 -9.64 8.39
C MET A 41 2.78 -8.45 7.70
N MET A 42 1.45 -8.44 7.56
CA MET A 42 0.73 -7.36 6.91
C MET A 42 -0.13 -6.59 7.89
N MET A 43 -0.25 -5.27 7.67
CA MET A 43 -1.21 -4.43 8.38
C MET A 43 -1.94 -3.56 7.37
N SER A 44 -3.19 -3.26 7.66
CA SER A 44 -4.05 -2.46 6.79
C SER A 44 -4.38 -1.13 7.46
N GLU A 45 -4.53 -0.08 6.67
CA GLU A 45 -4.95 1.24 7.16
C GLU A 45 -4.01 1.78 8.25
N VAL A 46 -2.70 1.75 7.99
CA VAL A 46 -1.70 2.16 8.97
C VAL A 46 -1.42 3.65 8.84
N GLY A 47 -1.59 4.39 9.94
CA GLY A 47 -1.21 5.80 10.00
C GLY A 47 0.30 5.94 10.08
N MET A 48 0.85 6.74 9.19
CA MET A 48 2.28 7.02 9.13
C MET A 48 2.52 8.49 9.38
N LYS A 49 3.46 8.81 10.28
CA LYS A 49 3.82 10.18 10.62
C LYS A 49 5.28 10.43 10.29
N PHE A 50 5.57 11.60 9.74
CA PHE A 50 6.93 11.99 9.42
C PHE A 50 7.08 13.52 9.53
N GLY A 51 8.32 13.97 9.73
CA GLY A 51 8.62 15.37 9.97
C GLY A 51 8.49 15.74 11.43
N GLU A 52 8.88 16.96 11.78
CA GLU A 52 8.86 17.46 13.15
C GLU A 52 8.19 18.83 13.23
N GLY A 53 7.55 19.11 14.37
CA GLY A 53 6.93 20.39 14.65
C GLY A 53 5.87 20.76 13.62
N ALA A 54 5.96 21.98 13.10
CA ALA A 54 5.00 22.49 12.11
C ALA A 54 5.09 21.77 10.76
N LEU A 55 6.19 21.07 10.50
CA LEU A 55 6.40 20.31 9.26
C LEU A 55 5.94 18.88 9.37
N LYS A 56 5.37 18.50 10.51
CA LYS A 56 4.87 17.16 10.72
C LYS A 56 3.74 16.87 9.76
N LYS A 57 3.86 15.75 9.04
CA LYS A 57 2.84 15.27 8.12
C LYS A 57 2.48 13.84 8.47
N GLU A 58 1.27 13.46 8.14
CA GLU A 58 0.84 12.07 8.28
C GLU A 58 0.04 11.66 7.07
N PHE A 59 0.09 10.35 6.76
CA PHE A 59 -0.74 9.76 5.75
C PHE A 59 -1.13 8.35 6.20
N ARG A 60 -2.13 7.79 5.53
CA ARG A 60 -2.61 6.46 5.86
C ARG A 60 -2.23 5.51 4.73
N ALA A 61 -1.40 4.53 5.04
CA ALA A 61 -1.00 3.50 4.09
C ALA A 61 -2.08 2.44 3.99
N ASP A 62 -2.40 2.01 2.78
CA ASP A 62 -3.45 1.00 2.56
C ASP A 62 -3.05 -0.37 3.10
N ILE A 63 -1.85 -0.83 2.73
CA ILE A 63 -1.29 -2.08 3.24
C ILE A 63 0.19 -1.82 3.53
N VAL A 64 0.66 -2.29 4.68
CA VAL A 64 2.07 -2.24 5.04
C VAL A 64 2.54 -3.65 5.30
N VAL A 65 3.68 -4.02 4.71
CA VAL A 65 4.30 -5.32 4.93
C VAL A 65 5.57 -5.10 5.73
N TYR A 66 5.70 -5.85 6.80
CA TYR A 66 6.88 -5.85 7.66
C TYR A 66 7.67 -7.15 7.48
N ASP A 67 8.98 -7.10 7.66
CA ASP A 67 9.81 -8.29 7.75
C ASP A 67 10.52 -8.30 9.11
N ARG A 68 11.63 -9.04 9.21
CA ARG A 68 12.37 -9.14 10.47
C ARG A 68 13.13 -7.89 10.84
N ARG A 69 13.34 -6.97 9.88
CA ARG A 69 14.06 -5.73 10.11
C ARG A 69 13.12 -4.68 10.68
N PRO A 70 13.65 -3.71 11.45
CA PRO A 70 12.82 -2.61 11.91
C PRO A 70 12.25 -1.81 10.76
N GLY A 71 10.99 -1.40 10.91
CA GLY A 71 10.32 -0.58 9.91
C GLY A 71 9.68 -1.39 8.80
N PRO A 72 8.87 -0.73 7.98
CA PRO A 72 8.16 -1.39 6.90
C PRO A 72 9.08 -1.72 5.72
N MET A 73 8.87 -2.91 5.15
CA MET A 73 9.55 -3.35 3.95
C MET A 73 8.83 -2.89 2.69
N MET A 74 7.50 -2.83 2.73
CA MET A 74 6.68 -2.51 1.58
C MET A 74 5.48 -1.69 2.04
N ILE A 75 5.14 -0.67 1.26
CA ILE A 75 3.90 0.11 1.43
C ILE A 75 3.13 0.04 0.14
N VAL A 76 1.90 -0.46 0.20
CA VAL A 76 1.03 -0.58 -0.97
C VAL A 76 0.03 0.58 -0.98
N GLU A 77 -0.07 1.25 -2.11
CA GLU A 77 -1.07 2.29 -2.36
C GLU A 77 -2.13 1.72 -3.29
N CYS A 78 -3.38 1.72 -2.82
CA CYS A 78 -4.53 1.22 -3.58
C CYS A 78 -5.39 2.38 -4.05
N LYS A 79 -5.74 2.38 -5.33
CA LYS A 79 -6.65 3.35 -5.92
C LYS A 79 -7.88 2.62 -6.43
N ARG A 80 -8.99 3.35 -6.56
CA ARG A 80 -10.20 2.76 -7.14
C ARG A 80 -9.94 2.35 -8.60
N PRO A 81 -10.68 1.37 -9.12
CA PRO A 81 -10.45 0.90 -10.49
C PRO A 81 -10.61 1.96 -11.56
N ASP A 82 -11.41 2.99 -11.31
CA ASP A 82 -11.64 4.08 -12.26
C ASP A 82 -10.56 5.17 -12.22
N VAL A 83 -9.60 5.08 -11.30
CA VAL A 83 -8.50 6.03 -11.22
C VAL A 83 -7.38 5.58 -12.15
N GLU A 84 -7.04 6.43 -13.11
CA GLU A 84 -5.92 6.17 -14.00
C GLU A 84 -4.60 6.38 -13.26
N LEU A 85 -3.65 5.45 -13.41
CA LEU A 85 -2.33 5.55 -12.80
C LEU A 85 -1.43 6.42 -13.67
N THR A 86 -1.63 7.73 -13.57
CA THR A 86 -0.86 8.71 -14.33
C THR A 86 0.50 8.95 -13.69
N LYS A 87 1.36 9.69 -14.41
CA LYS A 87 2.65 10.11 -13.87
C LYS A 87 2.49 10.91 -12.59
N GLU A 88 1.48 11.77 -12.51
CA GLU A 88 1.21 12.59 -11.32
C GLU A 88 0.83 11.74 -10.13
N VAL A 89 -0.02 10.73 -10.33
CA VAL A 89 -0.42 9.80 -9.27
C VAL A 89 0.80 9.05 -8.76
N LEU A 90 1.65 8.58 -9.67
CA LEU A 90 2.86 7.86 -9.32
C LEU A 90 3.84 8.76 -8.54
N GLU A 91 4.04 9.97 -9.00
CA GLU A 91 4.94 10.92 -8.32
C GLU A 91 4.47 11.24 -6.91
N GLN A 92 3.16 11.36 -6.71
CA GLN A 92 2.61 11.61 -5.38
C GLN A 92 2.86 10.42 -4.45
N ALA A 93 2.70 9.20 -4.94
CA ALA A 93 2.98 8.00 -4.15
C ALA A 93 4.47 7.93 -3.79
N LEU A 94 5.35 8.23 -4.73
CA LEU A 94 6.80 8.18 -4.51
C LEU A 94 7.29 9.22 -3.50
N ARG A 95 6.57 10.32 -3.31
CA ARG A 95 6.93 11.33 -2.30
C ARG A 95 6.93 10.74 -0.90
N TYR A 96 5.98 9.85 -0.61
CA TYR A 96 5.93 9.18 0.69
C TYR A 96 7.09 8.20 0.84
N ASP A 97 7.41 7.46 -0.21
CA ASP A 97 8.51 6.50 -0.20
C ASP A 97 9.84 7.17 0.10
N MET A 98 10.09 8.36 -0.47
CA MET A 98 11.34 9.10 -0.25
C MET A 98 11.55 9.47 1.22
N VAL A 99 10.47 9.66 1.97
CA VAL A 99 10.54 10.03 3.39
C VAL A 99 10.66 8.81 4.28
N LEU A 100 9.99 7.71 3.93
CA LEU A 100 9.85 6.55 4.78
C LEU A 100 10.92 5.48 4.59
N ASP A 101 11.77 5.63 3.57
CA ASP A 101 12.86 4.68 3.27
C ASP A 101 12.37 3.25 3.15
N VAL A 102 11.30 3.05 2.40
CA VAL A 102 10.70 1.75 2.16
C VAL A 102 11.27 1.14 0.89
N LYS A 103 11.58 -0.16 0.93
CA LYS A 103 12.20 -0.82 -0.21
C LYS A 103 11.26 -1.01 -1.40
N TYR A 104 10.00 -1.35 -1.13
CA TYR A 104 9.03 -1.62 -2.19
C TYR A 104 7.79 -0.74 -2.03
N LEU A 105 7.31 -0.21 -3.14
CA LEU A 105 6.11 0.62 -3.17
C LEU A 105 5.24 0.23 -4.37
N PRO A 106 4.39 -0.80 -4.24
CA PRO A 106 3.41 -1.10 -5.28
C PRO A 106 2.29 -0.07 -5.28
N LEU A 107 1.92 0.39 -6.48
CA LEU A 107 0.77 1.26 -6.71
C LEU A 107 -0.19 0.50 -7.62
N THR A 108 -1.43 0.30 -7.18
CA THR A 108 -2.38 -0.51 -7.93
C THR A 108 -3.79 0.09 -7.94
N ASN A 109 -4.50 -0.09 -9.05
CA ASN A 109 -5.93 0.19 -9.12
C ASN A 109 -6.75 -1.07 -9.43
N GLY A 110 -6.13 -2.25 -9.31
CA GLY A 110 -6.76 -3.53 -9.61
C GLY A 110 -6.67 -3.94 -11.08
N ASN A 111 -6.65 -2.98 -12.00
CA ASN A 111 -6.50 -3.25 -13.43
C ASN A 111 -5.05 -3.15 -13.86
N ARG A 112 -4.29 -2.33 -13.18
CA ARG A 112 -2.88 -2.11 -13.46
C ARG A 112 -2.14 -1.98 -12.14
N THR A 113 -0.94 -2.57 -12.08
CA THR A 113 -0.06 -2.46 -10.91
C THR A 113 1.30 -1.99 -11.37
N ILE A 114 1.80 -0.93 -10.75
CA ILE A 114 3.16 -0.44 -10.95
C ILE A 114 3.94 -0.80 -9.70
N PHE A 115 4.97 -1.62 -9.87
CA PHE A 115 5.77 -2.08 -8.75
C PHE A 115 7.07 -1.28 -8.71
N CYS A 116 7.20 -0.42 -7.71
CA CYS A 116 8.38 0.41 -7.54
C CYS A 116 9.32 -0.21 -6.52
N GLU A 117 10.62 -0.20 -6.82
CA GLU A 117 11.66 -0.71 -5.93
C GLU A 117 12.72 0.36 -5.73
N ARG A 118 13.07 0.62 -4.47
CA ARG A 118 14.19 1.49 -4.14
C ARG A 118 15.49 0.71 -4.25
N LEU A 119 16.42 1.21 -5.04
CA LEU A 119 17.74 0.60 -5.22
C LEU A 119 18.68 1.12 -4.14
N GLU A 120 19.82 0.44 -3.98
CA GLU A 120 20.81 0.79 -2.96
C GLU A 120 21.33 2.22 -3.10
N ASP A 121 21.40 2.73 -4.33
CA ASP A 121 21.86 4.09 -4.60
C ASP A 121 20.76 5.15 -4.41
N GLY A 122 19.57 4.74 -3.96
CA GLY A 122 18.43 5.63 -3.74
C GLY A 122 17.56 5.86 -4.96
N ASN A 123 17.95 5.38 -6.14
CA ASN A 123 17.13 5.47 -7.33
C ASN A 123 15.95 4.52 -7.27
N ILE A 124 14.88 4.85 -8.02
CA ILE A 124 13.67 4.04 -8.07
C ILE A 124 13.65 3.28 -9.40
N SER A 125 13.44 1.97 -9.31
CA SER A 125 13.24 1.11 -10.46
C SER A 125 11.78 0.72 -10.54
N PHE A 126 11.26 0.62 -11.77
CA PHE A 126 9.88 0.21 -12.02
C PHE A 126 9.88 -1.20 -12.60
N LEU A 127 9.20 -2.10 -11.89
CA LEU A 127 9.04 -3.48 -12.33
C LEU A 127 7.66 -3.63 -12.98
N LYS A 128 7.62 -4.27 -14.11
CA LYS A 128 6.37 -4.51 -14.82
C LYS A 128 5.71 -5.81 -14.36
#